data_7d033a63bc3475fa5aa7635052ad4fca
#
_entry.id   7d033a63bc3475fa5aa7635052ad4fca
#
_cell.length_a   1.000
_cell.length_b   1.000
_cell.length_c   1.000
_cell.angle_alpha   90.00
_cell.angle_beta   90.00
_cell.angle_gamma   90.00
#
_symmetry.space_group_name_H-M   'P 1'
#
loop_
_entity.id
_entity.type
_entity.pdbx_description
1 polymer ?
#
loop_
_entity_poly.entity_id
_entity_poly.type
_entity_poly.pdbx_seq_one_letter_code
_entity_poly.pdbx_strand_id
1 'polypeptide(L)'
;HVEEVVRFFRALREEVPGLVMEICSSGGMRHDPVFLTLGSMVSFSDAHENADGAVVAIDLHRVMQPRTMQIWASILPEQSPDEVYFTMIKAMVGRICLSGKLLSVSEEVLGIVRAGVEYYFGIRDIVRDGETVLIDTDEIRSLRHPKGVARLARKSADGRRLLCYAFAYGVPERTVSFPAEGFVLRSSYGNAAAECDGREAKVVLGGKPLSAGVMLLERTEKKKEK
;
A
#
# COMPACT_ATOMS: atom_id res chain seq x y z
N HIS A 1 32.10 -1.29 -13.46
CA HIS A 1 31.19 -0.16 -13.54
C HIS A 1 30.11 -0.21 -12.42
N VAL A 2 29.40 -1.32 -12.23
CA VAL A 2 28.41 -1.47 -11.13
C VAL A 2 29.11 -1.40 -9.76
N GLU A 3 30.24 -2.05 -9.61
CA GLU A 3 31.05 -2.02 -8.38
C GLU A 3 31.48 -0.60 -7.99
N GLU A 4 31.82 0.24 -8.96
CA GLU A 4 32.20 1.64 -8.71
C GLU A 4 31.01 2.45 -8.18
N VAL A 5 29.81 2.23 -8.75
CA VAL A 5 28.59 2.87 -8.28
C VAL A 5 28.26 2.44 -6.85
N VAL A 6 28.37 1.15 -6.56
CA VAL A 6 28.15 0.62 -5.20
C VAL A 6 29.17 1.21 -4.22
N ARG A 7 30.45 1.28 -4.60
CA ARG A 7 31.52 1.88 -3.79
C ARG A 7 31.24 3.36 -3.50
N PHE A 8 30.84 4.11 -4.53
CA PHE A 8 30.44 5.51 -4.37
C PHE A 8 29.31 5.70 -3.37
N PHE A 9 28.22 4.93 -3.49
CA PHE A 9 27.09 5.05 -2.55
C PHE A 9 27.46 4.65 -1.12
N ARG A 10 28.32 3.66 -0.93
CA ARG A 10 28.83 3.29 0.40
C ARG A 10 29.65 4.43 1.02
N ALA A 11 30.61 4.97 0.27
CA ALA A 11 31.41 6.10 0.73
C ALA A 11 30.54 7.32 1.07
N LEU A 12 29.55 7.63 0.25
CA LEU A 12 28.63 8.75 0.49
C LEU A 12 27.83 8.57 1.80
N ARG A 13 27.42 7.37 2.14
CA ARG A 13 26.72 7.08 3.42
C ARG A 13 27.64 7.19 4.62
N GLU A 14 28.91 6.83 4.46
CA GLU A 14 29.92 6.96 5.51
C GLU A 14 30.29 8.42 5.74
N GLU A 15 30.44 9.20 4.68
CA GLU A 15 30.81 10.62 4.76
C GLU A 15 29.66 11.53 5.23
N VAL A 16 28.40 11.15 4.93
CA VAL A 16 27.22 11.93 5.28
C VAL A 16 26.24 11.07 6.10
N PRO A 17 26.47 10.88 7.39
CA PRO A 17 25.58 10.11 8.25
C PRO A 17 24.15 10.68 8.25
N GLY A 18 23.16 9.83 8.08
CA GLY A 18 21.75 10.22 8.05
C GLY A 18 21.24 10.71 6.70
N LEU A 19 22.08 10.68 5.65
CA LEU A 19 21.64 10.99 4.29
C LEU A 19 20.49 10.07 3.86
N VAL A 20 19.39 10.70 3.44
CA VAL A 20 18.26 9.98 2.84
C VAL A 20 18.52 9.85 1.34
N MET A 21 18.74 8.62 0.88
CA MET A 21 18.99 8.32 -0.53
C MET A 21 17.80 7.61 -1.14
N GLU A 22 17.26 8.18 -2.20
CA GLU A 22 16.30 7.50 -3.07
C GLU A 22 17.05 6.81 -4.21
N ILE A 23 16.79 5.52 -4.37
CA ILE A 23 17.26 4.74 -5.51
C ILE A 23 16.16 4.74 -6.55
N CYS A 24 16.35 5.48 -7.63
CA CYS A 24 15.47 5.51 -8.78
C CYS A 24 16.21 5.09 -10.03
N SER A 25 15.67 4.17 -10.79
CA SER A 25 16.19 3.77 -12.10
C SER A 25 15.09 3.09 -12.90
N SER A 26 14.33 3.89 -13.64
CA SER A 26 13.33 3.40 -14.58
C SER A 26 12.45 2.29 -13.99
N GLY A 27 11.80 2.58 -12.86
CA GLY A 27 10.76 1.73 -12.30
C GLY A 27 11.17 0.31 -11.92
N GLY A 28 12.08 0.19 -11.00
CA GLY A 28 12.42 -1.10 -10.42
C GLY A 28 13.66 -1.79 -10.99
N MET A 29 14.37 -1.17 -11.90
CA MET A 29 15.62 -1.73 -12.48
C MET A 29 16.75 -1.93 -11.46
N ARG A 30 16.62 -1.39 -10.24
CA ARG A 30 17.58 -1.54 -9.15
C ARG A 30 16.96 -2.14 -7.89
N HIS A 31 16.03 -3.09 -8.05
CA HIS A 31 15.49 -3.87 -6.94
C HIS A 31 16.37 -5.06 -6.54
N ASP A 32 17.63 -5.08 -6.95
CA ASP A 32 18.56 -6.09 -6.48
C ASP A 32 18.97 -5.86 -5.01
N PRO A 33 19.36 -6.91 -4.26
CA PRO A 33 19.66 -6.80 -2.84
C PRO A 33 20.75 -5.78 -2.50
N VAL A 34 21.70 -5.53 -3.40
CA VAL A 34 22.82 -4.60 -3.16
C VAL A 34 22.26 -3.17 -3.07
N PHE A 35 21.48 -2.75 -4.07
CA PHE A 35 20.90 -1.41 -4.09
C PHE A 35 19.82 -1.22 -3.01
N LEU A 36 19.03 -2.26 -2.70
CA LEU A 36 18.06 -2.22 -1.61
C LEU A 36 18.69 -1.98 -0.22
N THR A 37 19.96 -2.40 -0.04
CA THR A 37 20.69 -2.13 1.22
C THR A 37 21.35 -0.74 1.25
N LEU A 38 21.54 -0.12 0.12
CA LEU A 38 22.19 1.19 0.01
C LEU A 38 21.21 2.34 0.12
N GLY A 39 20.00 2.19 -0.44
CA GLY A 39 18.98 3.23 -0.43
C GLY A 39 18.17 3.29 0.86
N SER A 40 17.68 4.48 1.17
CA SER A 40 16.67 4.68 2.22
C SER A 40 15.26 4.37 1.71
N MET A 41 15.06 4.49 0.42
CA MET A 41 13.85 4.16 -0.32
C MET A 41 14.17 3.90 -1.79
N VAL A 42 13.28 3.17 -2.45
CA VAL A 42 13.41 2.77 -3.84
C VAL A 42 12.08 3.00 -4.54
N SER A 43 12.09 3.63 -5.71
CA SER A 43 10.90 3.71 -6.56
C SER A 43 10.43 2.31 -6.93
N PHE A 44 9.15 2.00 -6.63
CA PHE A 44 8.64 0.63 -6.74
C PHE A 44 8.45 0.17 -8.18
N SER A 45 8.03 1.08 -9.06
CA SER A 45 7.74 0.83 -10.47
C SER A 45 7.44 2.13 -11.20
N ASP A 46 7.61 2.14 -12.52
CA ASP A 46 7.08 3.16 -13.44
C ASP A 46 5.66 2.80 -13.95
N ALA A 47 5.03 1.77 -13.39
CA ALA A 47 3.63 1.45 -13.69
C ALA A 47 2.73 2.56 -13.12
N HIS A 48 2.21 3.40 -14.00
CA HIS A 48 1.29 4.50 -13.64
C HIS A 48 -0.17 4.06 -13.64
N GLU A 49 -0.51 2.98 -14.34
CA GLU A 49 -1.83 2.39 -14.31
C GLU A 49 -2.19 1.91 -12.90
N ASN A 50 -3.41 2.20 -12.47
CA ASN A 50 -3.80 1.94 -11.10
C ASN A 50 -3.82 0.44 -10.77
N ALA A 51 -4.42 -0.38 -11.63
CA ALA A 51 -4.51 -1.83 -11.41
C ALA A 51 -3.14 -2.50 -11.46
N ASP A 52 -2.32 -2.21 -12.49
CA ASP A 52 -0.96 -2.75 -12.62
C ASP A 52 -0.09 -2.35 -11.42
N GLY A 53 -0.17 -1.08 -11.02
CA GLY A 53 0.55 -0.57 -9.86
C GLY A 53 0.15 -1.26 -8.56
N ALA A 54 -1.13 -1.63 -8.37
CA ALA A 54 -1.59 -2.35 -7.18
C ALA A 54 -1.03 -3.78 -7.14
N VAL A 55 -1.07 -4.49 -8.27
CA VAL A 55 -0.50 -5.85 -8.39
C VAL A 55 0.99 -5.82 -8.06
N VAL A 56 1.75 -4.92 -8.70
CA VAL A 56 3.19 -4.78 -8.46
C VAL A 56 3.47 -4.44 -6.99
N ALA A 57 2.75 -3.46 -6.42
CA ALA A 57 2.96 -3.03 -5.05
C ALA A 57 2.72 -4.14 -4.02
N ILE A 58 1.66 -4.96 -4.22
CA ILE A 58 1.34 -6.09 -3.34
C ILE A 58 2.37 -7.21 -3.48
N ASP A 59 2.74 -7.58 -4.70
CA ASP A 59 3.69 -8.68 -4.92
C ASP A 59 5.11 -8.34 -4.46
N LEU A 60 5.51 -7.08 -4.48
CA LEU A 60 6.79 -6.64 -3.94
C LEU A 60 6.93 -6.90 -2.44
N HIS A 61 5.83 -7.02 -1.68
CA HIS A 61 5.89 -7.44 -0.27
C HIS A 61 6.50 -8.82 -0.05
N ARG A 62 6.65 -9.64 -1.09
CA ARG A 62 7.32 -10.95 -1.03
C ARG A 62 8.84 -10.84 -0.99
N VAL A 63 9.40 -9.72 -1.49
CA VAL A 63 10.84 -9.57 -1.72
C VAL A 63 11.42 -8.27 -1.16
N MET A 64 10.58 -7.29 -0.81
CA MET A 64 10.98 -5.99 -0.33
C MET A 64 10.31 -5.63 0.99
N GLN A 65 11.02 -4.82 1.80
CA GLN A 65 10.43 -4.24 3.00
C GLN A 65 9.56 -3.04 2.62
N PRO A 66 8.29 -2.99 3.02
CA PRO A 66 7.37 -1.89 2.63
C PRO A 66 7.88 -0.50 3.03
N ARG A 67 8.65 -0.41 4.12
CA ARG A 67 9.28 0.85 4.54
C ARG A 67 10.23 1.46 3.52
N THR A 68 10.75 0.67 2.59
CA THR A 68 11.65 1.14 1.53
C THR A 68 10.96 1.34 0.20
N MET A 69 9.75 0.82 0.03
CA MET A 69 8.98 0.92 -1.21
C MET A 69 8.34 2.30 -1.35
N GLN A 70 8.87 3.15 -2.19
CA GLN A 70 8.23 4.43 -2.55
C GLN A 70 7.18 4.17 -3.63
N ILE A 71 5.91 4.41 -3.30
CA ILE A 71 4.79 4.15 -4.19
C ILE A 71 4.10 5.45 -4.58
N TRP A 72 4.00 5.69 -5.86
CA TRP A 72 3.43 6.89 -6.42
C TRP A 72 1.91 6.94 -6.23
N ALA A 73 1.42 7.98 -5.59
CA ALA A 73 0.03 8.42 -5.61
C ALA A 73 -0.08 9.59 -6.59
N SER A 74 -0.15 9.28 -7.88
CA SER A 74 -0.29 10.29 -8.94
C SER A 74 -1.74 10.72 -9.04
N ILE A 75 -2.04 11.93 -8.59
CA ILE A 75 -3.39 12.50 -8.56
C ILE A 75 -3.54 13.49 -9.71
N LEU A 76 -4.49 13.23 -10.59
CA LEU A 76 -4.72 13.98 -11.81
C LEU A 76 -6.16 14.51 -11.86
N PRO A 77 -6.42 15.68 -12.51
CA PRO A 77 -7.73 16.31 -12.55
C PRO A 77 -8.82 15.48 -13.22
N GLU A 78 -8.44 14.61 -14.15
CA GLU A 78 -9.35 13.73 -14.91
C GLU A 78 -9.77 12.48 -14.16
N GLN A 79 -9.16 12.19 -13.02
CA GLN A 79 -9.52 11.01 -12.22
C GLN A 79 -10.85 11.18 -11.50
N SER A 80 -11.66 10.14 -11.54
CA SER A 80 -12.85 10.03 -10.72
C SER A 80 -12.50 9.87 -9.22
N PRO A 81 -13.41 10.19 -8.30
CA PRO A 81 -13.23 9.92 -6.87
C PRO A 81 -12.83 8.46 -6.55
N ASP A 82 -13.42 7.49 -7.27
CA ASP A 82 -13.09 6.07 -7.09
C ASP A 82 -11.64 5.75 -7.47
N GLU A 83 -11.14 6.33 -8.57
CA GLU A 83 -9.74 6.19 -8.97
C GLU A 83 -8.79 6.85 -7.97
N VAL A 84 -9.18 7.98 -7.39
CA VAL A 84 -8.36 8.66 -6.36
C VAL A 84 -8.27 7.82 -5.08
N TYR A 85 -9.39 7.26 -4.61
CA TYR A 85 -9.37 6.31 -3.48
C TYR A 85 -8.44 5.13 -3.76
N PHE A 86 -8.58 4.52 -4.93
CA PHE A 86 -7.74 3.38 -5.32
C PHE A 86 -6.26 3.77 -5.36
N THR A 87 -5.93 4.91 -5.96
CA THR A 87 -4.57 5.45 -6.06
C THR A 87 -3.96 5.67 -4.67
N MET A 88 -4.69 6.28 -3.76
CA MET A 88 -4.25 6.52 -2.39
C MET A 88 -4.00 5.22 -1.63
N ILE A 89 -4.95 4.27 -1.69
CA ILE A 89 -4.83 2.99 -0.97
C ILE A 89 -3.68 2.16 -1.55
N LYS A 90 -3.49 2.15 -2.87
CA LYS A 90 -2.33 1.54 -3.52
C LYS A 90 -1.03 2.06 -2.94
N ALA A 91 -0.91 3.38 -2.78
CA ALA A 91 0.30 3.98 -2.25
C ALA A 91 0.52 3.70 -0.75
N MET A 92 -0.55 3.46 0.01
CA MET A 92 -0.49 3.14 1.44
C MET A 92 0.11 1.77 1.75
N VAL A 93 0.25 0.86 0.79
CA VAL A 93 0.89 -0.45 1.05
C VAL A 93 2.40 -0.33 1.25
N GLY A 94 2.98 0.84 0.93
CA GLY A 94 4.38 1.22 1.19
C GLY A 94 4.51 2.66 1.67
N ARG A 95 5.54 3.36 1.24
CA ARG A 95 5.73 4.80 1.50
C ARG A 95 4.97 5.60 0.45
N ILE A 96 3.99 6.37 0.86
CA ILE A 96 3.27 7.27 -0.04
C ILE A 96 4.23 8.31 -0.62
N CYS A 97 4.21 8.45 -1.94
CA CYS A 97 4.78 9.58 -2.66
C CYS A 97 3.66 10.31 -3.41
N LEU A 98 3.19 11.43 -2.87
CA LEU A 98 2.19 12.25 -3.53
C LEU A 98 2.80 12.93 -4.75
N SER A 99 2.11 12.84 -5.87
CA SER A 99 2.54 13.31 -7.17
C SER A 99 1.34 13.79 -8.00
N GLY A 100 1.59 14.30 -9.19
CA GLY A 100 0.54 14.73 -10.11
C GLY A 100 0.23 16.22 -10.03
N LYS A 101 -1.02 16.60 -10.30
CA LYS A 101 -1.46 17.99 -10.44
C LYS A 101 -2.40 18.42 -9.32
N LEU A 102 -1.99 18.26 -8.07
CA LEU A 102 -2.81 18.52 -6.88
C LEU A 102 -3.44 19.92 -6.82
N LEU A 103 -2.78 20.92 -7.39
CA LEU A 103 -3.31 22.30 -7.45
C LEU A 103 -4.43 22.48 -8.49
N SER A 104 -4.68 21.48 -9.32
CA SER A 104 -5.64 21.55 -10.43
C SER A 104 -6.83 20.61 -10.25
N VAL A 105 -6.91 19.88 -9.12
CA VAL A 105 -8.02 18.98 -8.84
C VAL A 105 -9.15 19.69 -8.08
N SER A 106 -10.34 19.08 -8.04
CA SER A 106 -11.49 19.62 -7.31
C SER A 106 -11.29 19.56 -5.79
N GLU A 107 -12.05 20.36 -5.04
CA GLU A 107 -12.07 20.30 -3.57
C GLU A 107 -12.53 18.92 -3.05
N GLU A 108 -13.42 18.24 -3.76
CA GLU A 108 -13.83 16.86 -3.44
C GLU A 108 -12.62 15.92 -3.46
N VAL A 109 -11.85 15.95 -4.54
CA VAL A 109 -10.63 15.15 -4.72
C VAL A 109 -9.58 15.51 -3.66
N LEU A 110 -9.38 16.80 -3.38
CA LEU A 110 -8.48 17.23 -2.30
C LEU A 110 -8.94 16.71 -0.94
N GLY A 111 -10.24 16.67 -0.68
CA GLY A 111 -10.82 16.10 0.53
C GLY A 111 -10.48 14.62 0.69
N ILE A 112 -10.59 13.83 -0.39
CA ILE A 112 -10.20 12.42 -0.41
C ILE A 112 -8.71 12.26 -0.10
N VAL A 113 -7.86 13.06 -0.75
CA VAL A 113 -6.40 12.99 -0.55
C VAL A 113 -6.02 13.37 0.89
N ARG A 114 -6.58 14.46 1.44
CA ARG A 114 -6.33 14.88 2.83
C ARG A 114 -6.71 13.78 3.83
N ALA A 115 -7.92 13.22 3.69
CA ALA A 115 -8.37 12.11 4.53
C ALA A 115 -7.47 10.88 4.40
N GLY A 116 -7.00 10.58 3.18
CA GLY A 116 -6.06 9.49 2.94
C GLY A 116 -4.70 9.70 3.59
N VAL A 117 -4.16 10.91 3.51
CA VAL A 117 -2.90 11.26 4.18
C VAL A 117 -3.05 11.15 5.70
N GLU A 118 -4.12 11.67 6.27
CA GLU A 118 -4.42 11.57 7.70
C GLU A 118 -4.54 10.10 8.14
N TYR A 119 -5.29 9.29 7.39
CA TYR A 119 -5.42 7.87 7.64
C TYR A 119 -4.05 7.17 7.61
N TYR A 120 -3.21 7.48 6.61
CA TYR A 120 -1.86 6.93 6.51
C TYR A 120 -0.97 7.28 7.70
N PHE A 121 -1.06 8.49 8.24
CA PHE A 121 -0.33 8.85 9.45
C PHE A 121 -0.71 7.99 10.65
N GLY A 122 -1.96 7.53 10.73
CA GLY A 122 -2.44 6.63 11.78
C GLY A 122 -1.97 5.17 11.66
N ILE A 123 -1.53 4.75 10.45
CA ILE A 123 -1.15 3.36 10.16
C ILE A 123 0.31 3.17 9.74
N ARG A 124 1.06 4.26 9.50
CA ARG A 124 2.41 4.22 8.91
C ARG A 124 3.43 3.40 9.71
N ASP A 125 3.26 3.28 11.00
CA ASP A 125 4.11 2.45 11.85
C ASP A 125 3.91 0.96 11.54
N ILE A 126 2.67 0.51 11.25
CA ILE A 126 2.40 -0.86 10.81
C ILE A 126 3.00 -1.10 9.42
N VAL A 127 2.92 -0.10 8.53
CA VAL A 127 3.55 -0.18 7.20
C VAL A 127 5.07 -0.28 7.33
N ARG A 128 5.68 0.50 8.23
CA ARG A 128 7.13 0.54 8.42
C ARG A 128 7.68 -0.70 9.13
N ASP A 129 7.07 -1.08 10.25
CA ASP A 129 7.64 -2.01 11.22
C ASP A 129 6.85 -3.32 11.36
N GLY A 130 5.63 -3.39 10.80
CA GLY A 130 4.78 -4.56 10.88
C GLY A 130 5.26 -5.72 9.98
N GLU A 131 4.67 -6.87 10.21
CA GLU A 131 4.88 -8.10 9.45
C GLU A 131 3.78 -8.28 8.39
N THR A 132 4.13 -8.66 7.17
CA THR A 132 3.17 -9.09 6.15
C THR A 132 2.73 -10.52 6.45
N VAL A 133 1.45 -10.70 6.77
CA VAL A 133 0.87 -12.00 7.19
C VAL A 133 -0.04 -12.62 6.14
N LEU A 134 -0.46 -11.86 5.13
CA LEU A 134 -1.25 -12.35 4.01
C LEU A 134 -0.87 -11.59 2.76
N ILE A 135 -0.63 -12.32 1.68
CA ILE A 135 -0.59 -11.83 0.30
C ILE A 135 -1.37 -12.83 -0.53
N ASP A 136 -2.44 -12.37 -1.16
CA ASP A 136 -3.28 -13.22 -2.00
C ASP A 136 -3.80 -12.41 -3.19
N THR A 137 -3.70 -13.00 -4.36
CA THR A 137 -4.14 -12.42 -5.62
C THR A 137 -4.94 -13.46 -6.40
N ASP A 138 -6.23 -13.17 -6.59
CA ASP A 138 -7.11 -13.90 -7.50
C ASP A 138 -7.29 -13.02 -8.74
N GLU A 139 -6.45 -13.23 -9.74
CA GLU A 139 -6.40 -12.37 -10.91
C GLU A 139 -6.23 -13.13 -12.23
N ILE A 140 -6.81 -12.58 -13.28
CA ILE A 140 -6.46 -12.94 -14.65
C ILE A 140 -5.19 -12.16 -14.99
N ARG A 141 -4.08 -12.87 -15.07
CA ARG A 141 -2.77 -12.29 -15.34
C ARG A 141 -2.72 -11.68 -16.74
N SER A 142 -2.72 -10.38 -16.76
CA SER A 142 -2.36 -9.59 -17.93
C SER A 142 -1.44 -8.48 -17.43
N LEU A 143 -0.28 -8.33 -18.03
CA LEU A 143 0.68 -7.29 -17.65
C LEU A 143 0.17 -5.87 -17.94
N ARG A 144 -0.89 -5.72 -18.74
CA ARG A 144 -1.39 -4.40 -19.13
C ARG A 144 -2.82 -4.12 -18.68
N HIS A 145 -3.61 -5.15 -18.42
CA HIS A 145 -5.02 -5.00 -18.05
C HIS A 145 -5.41 -6.14 -17.10
N PRO A 146 -4.83 -6.18 -15.89
CA PRO A 146 -5.20 -7.21 -14.93
C PRO A 146 -6.68 -7.08 -14.56
N LYS A 147 -7.32 -8.22 -14.30
CA LYS A 147 -8.68 -8.30 -13.78
C LYS A 147 -8.70 -9.25 -12.60
N GLY A 148 -9.26 -8.82 -11.50
CA GLY A 148 -9.29 -9.69 -10.34
C GLY A 148 -9.44 -8.96 -9.04
N VAL A 149 -9.03 -9.65 -7.98
CA VAL A 149 -8.99 -9.15 -6.61
C VAL A 149 -7.61 -9.40 -6.05
N ALA A 150 -7.09 -8.44 -5.32
CA ALA A 150 -5.87 -8.60 -4.54
C ALA A 150 -6.09 -8.18 -3.10
N ARG A 151 -5.49 -8.89 -2.16
CA ARG A 151 -5.55 -8.59 -0.73
C ARG A 151 -4.20 -8.76 -0.06
N LEU A 152 -3.98 -7.88 0.90
CA LEU A 152 -2.76 -7.83 1.69
C LEU A 152 -3.14 -7.61 3.15
N ALA A 153 -2.53 -8.32 4.08
CA ALA A 153 -2.66 -8.01 5.49
C ALA A 153 -1.29 -7.88 6.16
N ARG A 154 -1.19 -6.87 7.03
CA ARG A 154 0.00 -6.60 7.85
C ARG A 154 -0.38 -6.53 9.31
N LYS A 155 0.38 -7.20 10.15
CA LYS A 155 0.22 -7.20 11.61
C LYS A 155 1.26 -6.26 12.24
N SER A 156 0.84 -5.42 13.19
CA SER A 156 1.77 -4.58 13.96
C SER A 156 2.79 -5.42 14.73
N ALA A 157 3.94 -4.86 15.03
CA ALA A 157 5.03 -5.56 15.72
C ALA A 157 4.61 -6.11 17.11
N ASP A 158 3.69 -5.43 17.80
CA ASP A 158 3.12 -5.87 19.07
C ASP A 158 1.95 -6.88 18.92
N GLY A 159 1.54 -7.20 17.69
CA GLY A 159 0.45 -8.11 17.37
C GLY A 159 -0.95 -7.60 17.73
N ARG A 160 -1.10 -6.36 18.18
CA ARG A 160 -2.37 -5.78 18.64
C ARG A 160 -3.22 -5.18 17.53
N ARG A 161 -2.62 -4.84 16.40
CA ARG A 161 -3.31 -4.24 15.25
C ARG A 161 -3.09 -5.07 13.99
N LEU A 162 -4.12 -5.16 13.18
CA LEU A 162 -4.09 -5.80 11.87
C LEU A 162 -4.58 -4.80 10.82
N LEU A 163 -3.78 -4.58 9.79
CA LEU A 163 -4.06 -3.68 8.68
C LEU A 163 -4.34 -4.52 7.44
N CYS A 164 -5.56 -4.42 6.93
CA CYS A 164 -6.04 -5.21 5.79
C CYS A 164 -6.31 -4.30 4.61
N TYR A 165 -5.72 -4.62 3.47
CA TYR A 165 -5.95 -3.95 2.19
C TYR A 165 -6.63 -4.90 1.23
N ALA A 166 -7.62 -4.40 0.51
CA ALA A 166 -8.33 -5.13 -0.52
C ALA A 166 -8.54 -4.26 -1.76
N PHE A 167 -8.33 -4.84 -2.93
CA PHE A 167 -8.43 -4.21 -4.24
C PHE A 167 -9.23 -5.07 -5.18
N ALA A 168 -10.08 -4.44 -5.99
CA ALA A 168 -10.76 -5.10 -7.10
C ALA A 168 -10.67 -4.23 -8.35
N TYR A 169 -10.37 -4.84 -9.46
CA TYR A 169 -10.21 -4.19 -10.76
C TYR A 169 -10.86 -5.02 -11.87
N GLY A 170 -11.83 -4.38 -12.53
CA GLY A 170 -12.53 -4.96 -13.68
C GLY A 170 -13.33 -6.22 -13.41
N VAL A 171 -13.85 -6.41 -12.19
CA VAL A 171 -14.64 -7.56 -11.76
C VAL A 171 -16.01 -7.16 -11.20
N PRO A 172 -17.03 -8.06 -11.25
CA PRO A 172 -18.29 -7.87 -10.55
C PRO A 172 -18.10 -7.70 -9.05
N GLU A 173 -19.14 -7.18 -8.40
CA GLU A 173 -19.16 -7.04 -6.94
C GLU A 173 -18.93 -8.39 -6.25
N ARG A 174 -18.08 -8.38 -5.24
CA ARG A 174 -17.81 -9.55 -4.39
C ARG A 174 -17.35 -9.14 -3.00
N THR A 175 -17.54 -10.03 -2.05
CA THR A 175 -17.01 -9.88 -0.70
C THR A 175 -15.63 -10.50 -0.60
N VAL A 176 -14.69 -9.78 -0.03
CA VAL A 176 -13.32 -10.22 0.25
C VAL A 176 -13.14 -10.30 1.76
N SER A 177 -12.64 -11.43 2.24
CA SER A 177 -12.53 -11.72 3.67
C SER A 177 -11.09 -11.83 4.15
N PHE A 178 -10.88 -11.51 5.43
CA PHE A 178 -9.61 -11.66 6.15
C PHE A 178 -9.87 -12.37 7.49
N PRO A 179 -9.06 -13.38 7.87
CA PRO A 179 -9.12 -13.94 9.23
C PRO A 179 -8.82 -12.84 10.26
N ALA A 180 -9.75 -12.65 11.22
CA ALA A 180 -9.68 -11.54 12.19
C ALA A 180 -10.14 -11.96 13.59
N GLU A 181 -9.81 -13.20 14.02
CA GLU A 181 -10.23 -13.71 15.33
C GLU A 181 -9.70 -12.85 16.49
N GLY A 182 -10.63 -12.32 17.28
CA GLY A 182 -10.34 -11.45 18.41
C GLY A 182 -9.99 -10.01 18.04
N PHE A 183 -10.30 -9.59 16.80
CA PHE A 183 -10.16 -8.21 16.36
C PHE A 183 -11.52 -7.55 16.13
N VAL A 184 -11.56 -6.24 16.23
CA VAL A 184 -12.70 -5.38 15.88
C VAL A 184 -12.26 -4.28 14.93
N LEU A 185 -13.17 -3.82 14.09
CA LEU A 185 -12.91 -2.71 13.17
C LEU A 185 -12.72 -1.41 13.97
N ARG A 186 -11.59 -0.77 13.79
CA ARG A 186 -11.26 0.52 14.40
C ARG A 186 -11.56 1.70 13.47
N SER A 187 -11.13 1.58 12.23
CA SER A 187 -11.32 2.57 11.19
C SER A 187 -11.14 1.96 9.81
N SER A 188 -11.68 2.62 8.80
CA SER A 188 -11.47 2.26 7.40
C SER A 188 -11.34 3.49 6.52
N TYR A 189 -10.71 3.32 5.36
CA TYR A 189 -10.62 4.33 4.33
C TYR A 189 -10.76 3.66 2.95
N GLY A 190 -11.50 4.30 2.03
CA GLY A 190 -11.71 3.80 0.68
C GLY A 190 -13.14 4.03 0.18
N ASN A 191 -13.43 3.51 -1.01
CA ASN A 191 -14.74 3.52 -1.63
C ASN A 191 -15.49 2.19 -1.49
N ALA A 192 -15.09 1.37 -0.53
CA ALA A 192 -15.62 0.05 -0.24
C ALA A 192 -16.17 -0.03 1.19
N ALA A 193 -17.29 -0.73 1.37
CA ALA A 193 -17.84 -1.00 2.69
C ALA A 193 -16.99 -2.05 3.42
N ALA A 194 -16.71 -1.79 4.70
CA ALA A 194 -15.87 -2.64 5.54
C ALA A 194 -16.58 -2.97 6.86
N GLU A 195 -16.49 -4.23 7.29
CA GLU A 195 -17.04 -4.72 8.57
C GLU A 195 -16.12 -5.76 9.21
N CYS A 196 -16.29 -5.99 10.51
CA CYS A 196 -15.60 -7.06 11.25
C CYS A 196 -16.53 -7.57 12.36
N ASP A 197 -16.74 -8.88 12.39
CA ASP A 197 -17.60 -9.56 13.37
C ASP A 197 -16.83 -10.18 14.55
N GLY A 198 -15.53 -9.94 14.64
CA GLY A 198 -14.64 -10.49 15.66
C GLY A 198 -14.04 -11.86 15.31
N ARG A 199 -14.42 -12.45 14.18
CA ARG A 199 -13.84 -13.68 13.61
C ARG A 199 -13.26 -13.42 12.23
N GLU A 200 -14.00 -12.66 11.45
CA GLU A 200 -13.68 -12.35 10.07
C GLU A 200 -13.90 -10.86 9.80
N ALA A 201 -12.99 -10.25 9.07
CA ALA A 201 -13.18 -8.90 8.55
C ALA A 201 -13.50 -8.99 7.05
N LYS A 202 -14.46 -8.20 6.58
CA LYS A 202 -14.99 -8.25 5.21
C LYS A 202 -14.96 -6.88 4.56
N VAL A 203 -14.69 -6.88 3.27
CA VAL A 203 -14.76 -5.70 2.41
C VAL A 203 -15.60 -6.07 1.18
N VAL A 204 -16.60 -5.26 0.87
CA VAL A 204 -17.38 -5.41 -0.36
C VAL A 204 -16.75 -4.57 -1.45
N LEU A 205 -16.25 -5.21 -2.49
CA LEU A 205 -15.50 -4.63 -3.60
C LEU A 205 -16.09 -5.00 -4.95
N GLY A 206 -15.71 -4.27 -5.98
CA GLY A 206 -16.13 -4.55 -7.36
C GLY A 206 -17.40 -3.79 -7.75
N GLY A 207 -18.02 -4.21 -8.86
CA GLY A 207 -19.14 -3.47 -9.46
C GLY A 207 -18.76 -2.15 -10.10
N LYS A 208 -17.49 -1.73 -9.97
CA LYS A 208 -16.86 -0.53 -10.52
C LYS A 208 -15.56 -0.92 -11.22
N PRO A 209 -15.04 -0.10 -12.14
CA PRO A 209 -13.75 -0.37 -12.78
C PRO A 209 -12.61 -0.56 -11.77
N LEU A 210 -12.58 0.28 -10.73
CA LEU A 210 -11.63 0.24 -9.63
C LEU A 210 -12.34 0.39 -8.29
N SER A 211 -12.06 -0.48 -7.36
CA SER A 211 -12.59 -0.44 -6.01
C SER A 211 -11.52 -0.87 -5.02
N ALA A 212 -11.34 -0.13 -3.95
CA ALA A 212 -10.36 -0.44 -2.93
C ALA A 212 -10.83 -0.04 -1.52
N GLY A 213 -10.35 -0.79 -0.54
CA GLY A 213 -10.56 -0.48 0.86
C GLY A 213 -9.35 -0.87 1.71
N VAL A 214 -9.09 -0.09 2.73
CA VAL A 214 -8.14 -0.42 3.78
C VAL A 214 -8.84 -0.34 5.13
N MET A 215 -8.60 -1.34 5.98
CA MET A 215 -9.16 -1.45 7.32
C MET A 215 -8.05 -1.54 8.34
N LEU A 216 -8.17 -0.79 9.42
CA LEU A 216 -7.42 -0.98 10.64
C LEU A 216 -8.29 -1.73 11.65
N LEU A 217 -7.84 -2.91 12.06
CA LEU A 217 -8.46 -3.72 13.08
C LEU A 217 -7.60 -3.66 14.35
N GLU A 218 -8.26 -3.69 15.50
CA GLU A 218 -7.60 -3.68 16.81
C GLU A 218 -8.05 -4.88 17.63
N ARG A 219 -7.11 -5.52 18.32
CA ARG A 219 -7.40 -6.68 19.15
C ARG A 219 -8.22 -6.28 20.36
N THR A 220 -9.34 -6.98 20.58
CA THR A 220 -10.13 -6.81 21.80
C THR A 220 -9.33 -7.24 23.02
N GLU A 221 -9.28 -6.41 24.06
CA GLU A 221 -8.73 -6.83 25.33
C GLU A 221 -9.61 -7.96 25.90
N LYS A 222 -9.04 -9.14 26.12
CA LYS A 222 -9.72 -10.16 26.91
C LYS A 222 -9.97 -9.54 28.28
N LYS A 223 -11.25 -9.30 28.66
CA LYS A 223 -11.57 -9.03 30.06
C LYS A 223 -10.96 -10.17 30.86
N LYS A 224 -9.99 -9.88 31.71
CA LYS A 224 -9.56 -10.84 32.74
C LYS A 224 -10.81 -11.08 33.59
N GLU A 225 -11.44 -12.23 33.41
CA GLU A 225 -12.40 -12.72 34.41
C GLU A 225 -11.64 -12.81 35.73
N LYS A 226 -12.12 -12.03 36.69
CA LYS A 226 -11.62 -12.05 38.07
C LYS A 226 -12.25 -13.20 38.81
#